data_f63a35448a5e196ff69e013da9839b7c
#
_entry.id   f63a35448a5e196ff69e013da9839b7c
#
_cell.length_a   1.000
_cell.length_b   1.000
_cell.length_c   1.000
_cell.angle_alpha   90.00
_cell.angle_beta   90.00
_cell.angle_gamma   90.00
#
_symmetry.space_group_name_H-M   'P 1'
#
loop_
_entity.id
_entity.type
_entity.pdbx_description
1 polymer ?
#
loop_
_entity_poly.entity_id
_entity_poly.type
_entity_poly.pdbx_seq_one_letter_code
_entity_poly.pdbx_strand_id
1 'polypeptide(L)'
;MAGVVRTGWVSGLILAFSVAMAAAMAGSPPGKVPVAPSFKPQELLALPESAWLTNGGNIFNQRYSPLQRINRSNVTTLQGAWRTHLGGSGDGAQYSGQGQPVVYAGVIYITTGAGDVFAVDVDSGAILWRFEAKLDPARVRVCCGWMNRGVALGDGKVFAGLIDARIVALDQRTGKVLWSVQGEDPLQGHSIVSAPLYYDGLVITGFAGGDMGARGRIKAYDARSGALRWTFYTIPGPGEPGHDSWPADNDAWKYGGASIWQTPAVDPQLGLLYFSTGNAGPDFNGANRAGDNLYTSSIVALEVKTGRYRWHFQQVHHDIWDYDSPNPVILFDAPYNGQMRKGIAQVSKTGWVYILDRTNGKPLLGIEERAVLQEPRQHTAATQPYVLGDAVVPQEMDYAPEGFDLVNKGRIFTPFWDQVVLYKPQMGVNWPPSSYDPQTHRMFICGIDHVASSVSDLKPYTEPTFNMIYMGGGGANPGVARRGIFTAMDLKTNRIVWQQQWSSSCFNGTMATGGGLVFVGRSDGRFTALDSDTGRKLWQFQTDAGVAAPASTFLHKGRQYIAVLSAGTMFGGGKKGDSLWLFSLDGSIASLPAEASG
;
A
#
# COMPACT_ATOMS: atom_id res chain seq x y z
N MET A 1 -25.17 -89.81 0.77
CA MET A 1 -24.61 -89.83 2.14
C MET A 1 -24.23 -88.41 2.44
N ALA A 2 -25.05 -87.64 3.03
CA ALA A 2 -25.17 -87.35 4.48
C ALA A 2 -23.97 -86.57 5.03
N GLY A 3 -24.20 -85.38 5.44
CA GLY A 3 -23.27 -84.58 6.23
C GLY A 3 -23.75 -83.13 6.42
N VAL A 4 -24.76 -82.96 7.23
CA VAL A 4 -25.23 -81.70 7.84
C VAL A 4 -24.22 -81.23 8.85
N VAL A 5 -23.95 -79.90 9.01
CA VAL A 5 -23.76 -79.23 10.31
C VAL A 5 -23.72 -77.68 10.14
N ARG A 6 -24.71 -77.07 10.62
CA ARG A 6 -24.89 -75.99 11.63
C ARG A 6 -24.20 -74.66 11.46
N THR A 7 -25.03 -73.68 11.31
CA THR A 7 -25.03 -72.28 11.65
C THR A 7 -24.43 -71.91 13.01
N GLY A 8 -23.63 -70.87 13.06
CA GLY A 8 -23.22 -70.15 14.27
C GLY A 8 -23.24 -68.66 14.04
N TRP A 9 -24.19 -67.98 14.62
CA TRP A 9 -24.36 -66.53 14.68
C TRP A 9 -23.29 -65.88 15.53
N VAL A 10 -22.64 -64.84 15.03
CA VAL A 10 -22.12 -63.77 15.89
C VAL A 10 -22.51 -62.44 15.24
N SER A 11 -23.61 -61.93 15.76
CA SER A 11 -24.09 -60.57 15.54
C SER A 11 -23.42 -59.62 16.51
N GLY A 12 -23.05 -58.42 16.05
CA GLY A 12 -23.10 -57.22 16.89
C GLY A 12 -21.75 -56.77 17.43
N LEU A 13 -21.26 -55.70 16.91
CA LEU A 13 -20.65 -54.49 17.51
C LEU A 13 -19.67 -53.80 16.53
N ILE A 14 -20.14 -53.18 15.48
CA ILE A 14 -19.43 -52.09 14.80
C ILE A 14 -20.46 -51.11 14.31
N LEU A 15 -20.99 -50.30 15.21
CA LEU A 15 -21.76 -49.10 14.86
C LEU A 15 -21.87 -48.20 16.10
N ALA A 16 -20.81 -47.53 16.47
CA ALA A 16 -20.84 -46.42 17.44
C ALA A 16 -19.52 -45.68 17.55
N PHE A 17 -18.87 -45.26 16.41
CA PHE A 17 -17.73 -44.33 16.45
C PHE A 17 -17.63 -43.42 15.22
N SER A 18 -18.74 -42.92 14.71
CA SER A 18 -18.72 -41.97 13.56
C SER A 18 -19.63 -40.75 13.71
N VAL A 19 -20.01 -40.37 14.93
CA VAL A 19 -20.89 -39.21 15.17
C VAL A 19 -20.31 -38.20 16.16
N ALA A 20 -19.06 -38.29 16.54
CA ALA A 20 -18.46 -37.39 17.54
C ALA A 20 -17.42 -36.40 16.98
N MET A 21 -17.37 -36.13 15.67
CA MET A 21 -16.46 -35.11 15.08
C MET A 21 -17.14 -34.04 14.22
N ALA A 22 -18.44 -33.87 14.30
CA ALA A 22 -19.17 -32.81 13.60
C ALA A 22 -19.79 -31.74 14.54
N ALA A 23 -19.42 -31.73 15.81
CA ALA A 23 -20.03 -30.82 16.81
C ALA A 23 -19.04 -29.78 17.41
N ALA A 24 -17.93 -29.49 16.76
CA ALA A 24 -16.94 -28.50 17.25
C ALA A 24 -16.84 -27.24 16.39
N MET A 25 -17.85 -26.93 15.56
CA MET A 25 -17.96 -25.64 14.86
C MET A 25 -19.30 -24.95 15.12
N ALA A 26 -19.88 -25.15 16.28
CA ALA A 26 -20.92 -24.24 16.76
C ALA A 26 -20.20 -23.11 17.53
N GLY A 27 -19.74 -22.11 16.79
CA GLY A 27 -19.29 -20.84 17.38
C GLY A 27 -20.39 -20.31 18.30
N SER A 28 -20.01 -19.71 19.42
CA SER A 28 -20.89 -18.95 20.30
C SER A 28 -21.81 -18.05 19.46
N PRO A 29 -23.08 -17.84 19.85
CA PRO A 29 -23.98 -16.96 19.10
C PRO A 29 -23.28 -15.62 18.88
N PRO A 30 -23.26 -15.07 17.64
CA PRO A 30 -22.53 -13.86 17.34
C PRO A 30 -23.05 -12.74 18.24
N GLY A 31 -22.18 -12.25 19.16
CA GLY A 31 -22.41 -10.99 19.83
C GLY A 31 -22.74 -9.97 18.74
N LYS A 32 -23.71 -9.07 18.97
CA LYS A 32 -24.12 -8.09 17.97
C LYS A 32 -22.89 -7.30 17.51
N VAL A 33 -22.41 -7.51 16.28
CA VAL A 33 -21.35 -6.70 15.69
C VAL A 33 -21.81 -5.23 15.73
N PRO A 34 -21.07 -4.34 16.42
CA PRO A 34 -21.42 -2.94 16.50
C PRO A 34 -21.37 -2.29 15.12
N VAL A 35 -22.29 -1.36 14.86
CA VAL A 35 -22.45 -0.74 13.56
C VAL A 35 -21.78 0.64 13.57
N ALA A 36 -20.89 0.87 12.63
CA ALA A 36 -20.24 2.15 12.41
C ALA A 36 -21.28 3.20 11.96
N PRO A 37 -21.27 4.40 12.54
CA PRO A 37 -22.15 5.48 12.10
C PRO A 37 -21.69 6.06 10.74
N SER A 38 -22.43 7.06 10.24
CA SER A 38 -21.92 8.00 9.25
C SER A 38 -20.90 8.92 9.96
N PHE A 39 -19.64 8.50 9.97
CA PHE A 39 -18.59 9.27 10.65
C PHE A 39 -18.52 10.71 10.14
N LYS A 40 -18.48 11.66 11.08
CA LYS A 40 -18.21 13.06 10.75
C LYS A 40 -16.74 13.23 10.35
N PRO A 41 -16.40 14.21 9.51
CA PRO A 41 -15.01 14.48 9.11
C PRO A 41 -14.04 14.63 10.30
N GLN A 42 -14.47 15.23 11.42
CA GLN A 42 -13.66 15.40 12.62
C GLN A 42 -13.35 14.09 13.34
N GLU A 43 -14.28 13.11 13.30
CA GLU A 43 -14.07 11.78 13.88
C GLU A 43 -13.03 11.00 13.06
N LEU A 44 -13.07 11.12 11.73
CA LEU A 44 -12.10 10.51 10.82
C LEU A 44 -10.73 11.20 10.86
N LEU A 45 -10.67 12.48 11.24
CA LEU A 45 -9.42 13.24 11.40
C LEU A 45 -8.74 12.93 12.74
N ALA A 46 -9.50 12.55 13.77
CA ALA A 46 -8.96 12.25 15.08
C ALA A 46 -7.88 11.16 15.02
N LEU A 47 -6.85 11.30 15.86
CA LEU A 47 -5.83 10.27 16.01
C LEU A 47 -6.44 9.01 16.62
N PRO A 48 -6.05 7.81 16.13
CA PRO A 48 -6.58 6.54 16.61
C PRO A 48 -6.28 6.30 18.10
N GLU A 49 -7.33 6.03 18.88
CA GLU A 49 -7.22 5.59 20.28
C GLU A 49 -8.00 4.28 20.51
N SER A 50 -9.33 4.33 20.66
CA SER A 50 -10.18 3.15 20.83
C SER A 50 -10.57 2.46 19.53
N ALA A 51 -10.27 3.09 18.39
CA ALA A 51 -10.57 2.61 17.05
C ALA A 51 -9.44 2.97 16.10
N TRP A 52 -9.36 2.24 14.98
CA TRP A 52 -8.50 2.53 13.83
C TRP A 52 -9.39 2.58 12.60
N LEU A 53 -9.97 3.77 12.32
CA LEU A 53 -11.15 3.89 11.44
C LEU A 53 -10.86 3.87 9.94
N THR A 54 -9.66 4.24 9.53
CA THR A 54 -9.26 4.30 8.12
C THR A 54 -7.99 3.50 7.88
N ASN A 55 -7.65 3.19 6.65
CA ASN A 55 -6.40 2.51 6.31
C ASN A 55 -5.18 3.26 6.85
N GLY A 56 -5.18 4.60 6.85
CA GLY A 56 -4.11 5.44 7.39
C GLY A 56 -4.19 5.73 8.89
N GLY A 57 -5.13 5.13 9.62
CA GLY A 57 -5.44 5.45 11.01
C GLY A 57 -6.40 6.63 11.12
N ASN A 58 -6.08 7.71 10.44
CA ASN A 58 -6.93 8.88 10.25
C ASN A 58 -6.93 9.31 8.77
N ILE A 59 -7.78 10.27 8.38
CA ILE A 59 -7.86 10.75 7.00
C ILE A 59 -6.66 11.60 6.55
N PHE A 60 -5.70 11.86 7.43
CA PHE A 60 -4.40 12.44 7.10
C PHE A 60 -3.33 11.38 6.75
N ASN A 61 -3.66 10.09 6.81
CA ASN A 61 -2.77 8.96 6.52
C ASN A 61 -1.51 8.88 7.41
N GLN A 62 -1.58 9.39 8.65
CA GLN A 62 -0.40 9.52 9.51
C GLN A 62 0.11 8.19 10.07
N ARG A 63 -0.73 7.17 10.16
CA ARG A 63 -0.39 5.86 10.76
C ARG A 63 0.29 6.00 12.12
N TYR A 64 -0.26 6.93 12.91
CA TYR A 64 0.18 7.27 14.25
C TYR A 64 -0.96 7.18 15.24
N SER A 65 -0.68 6.65 16.43
CA SER A 65 -1.60 6.67 17.57
C SER A 65 -0.95 7.35 18.78
N PRO A 66 -1.65 8.22 19.51
CA PRO A 66 -1.10 8.86 20.70
C PRO A 66 -0.97 7.92 21.91
N LEU A 67 -1.39 6.67 21.79
CA LEU A 67 -1.36 5.67 22.84
C LEU A 67 0.06 5.41 23.36
N GLN A 68 0.19 5.28 24.69
CA GLN A 68 1.47 5.15 25.40
C GLN A 68 1.52 3.98 26.38
N ARG A 69 0.46 3.14 26.47
CA ARG A 69 0.46 1.99 27.37
C ARG A 69 1.51 0.95 26.99
N ILE A 70 1.74 0.76 25.68
CA ILE A 70 2.90 0.06 25.14
C ILE A 70 3.93 1.12 24.78
N ASN A 71 5.11 1.07 25.42
CA ASN A 71 6.13 2.10 25.33
C ASN A 71 7.55 1.53 25.45
N ARG A 72 8.56 2.39 25.38
CA ARG A 72 9.98 2.00 25.44
C ARG A 72 10.36 1.15 26.64
N SER A 73 9.71 1.33 27.80
CA SER A 73 10.07 0.64 29.05
C SER A 73 9.48 -0.76 29.17
N ASN A 74 8.37 -1.04 28.47
CA ASN A 74 7.64 -2.31 28.63
C ASN A 74 7.44 -3.12 27.33
N VAL A 75 7.83 -2.58 26.17
CA VAL A 75 7.64 -3.28 24.90
C VAL A 75 8.34 -4.65 24.83
N THR A 76 9.36 -4.88 25.65
CA THR A 76 10.07 -6.16 25.76
C THR A 76 9.20 -7.31 26.25
N THR A 77 8.08 -7.00 26.94
CA THR A 77 7.10 -8.01 27.42
C THR A 77 5.94 -8.23 26.44
N LEU A 78 5.93 -7.54 25.29
CA LEU A 78 4.87 -7.68 24.30
C LEU A 78 4.88 -9.09 23.69
N GLN A 79 3.75 -9.78 23.73
CA GLN A 79 3.57 -11.14 23.21
C GLN A 79 2.26 -11.25 22.42
N GLY A 80 2.12 -12.34 21.64
CA GLY A 80 0.87 -12.66 20.97
C GLY A 80 -0.25 -12.93 21.98
N ALA A 81 -1.36 -12.19 21.87
CA ALA A 81 -2.58 -12.46 22.61
C ALA A 81 -3.33 -13.64 21.97
N TRP A 82 -3.46 -13.58 20.65
CA TRP A 82 -3.98 -14.67 19.82
C TRP A 82 -3.46 -14.56 18.38
N ARG A 83 -3.60 -15.66 17.65
CA ARG A 83 -3.37 -15.75 16.20
C ARG A 83 -4.56 -16.42 15.55
N THR A 84 -5.09 -15.85 14.48
CA THR A 84 -6.19 -16.40 13.71
C THR A 84 -5.74 -16.65 12.28
N HIS A 85 -5.87 -17.89 11.83
CA HIS A 85 -5.72 -18.26 10.42
C HIS A 85 -6.98 -17.88 9.66
N LEU A 86 -6.83 -17.27 8.49
CA LEU A 86 -7.93 -16.82 7.63
C LEU A 86 -8.40 -17.90 6.63
N GLY A 87 -8.20 -19.18 7.01
CA GLY A 87 -8.71 -20.34 6.30
C GLY A 87 -8.07 -20.58 4.95
N GLY A 88 -6.75 -20.28 4.81
CA GLY A 88 -6.01 -20.39 3.55
C GLY A 88 -6.28 -19.26 2.55
N SER A 89 -7.03 -18.23 2.96
CA SER A 89 -7.31 -17.12 2.06
C SER A 89 -6.07 -16.28 1.80
N GLY A 90 -5.61 -16.26 0.53
CA GLY A 90 -4.49 -15.42 0.11
C GLY A 90 -3.10 -15.95 0.47
N ASP A 91 -2.93 -17.25 0.73
CA ASP A 91 -1.64 -17.89 1.06
C ASP A 91 -0.89 -18.47 -0.15
N GLY A 92 -1.52 -18.56 -1.32
CA GLY A 92 -0.87 -19.02 -2.56
C GLY A 92 0.22 -18.06 -3.07
N ALA A 93 1.11 -18.57 -3.93
CA ALA A 93 2.28 -17.84 -4.43
C ALA A 93 1.96 -16.50 -5.11
N GLN A 94 0.80 -16.41 -5.78
CA GLN A 94 0.34 -15.21 -6.50
C GLN A 94 -0.15 -14.09 -5.58
N TYR A 95 -0.40 -14.36 -4.29
CA TYR A 95 -1.00 -13.40 -3.38
C TYR A 95 0.05 -12.59 -2.60
N SER A 96 -0.35 -11.39 -2.18
CA SER A 96 0.41 -10.53 -1.26
C SER A 96 -0.48 -10.05 -0.12
N GLY A 97 -0.06 -10.30 1.12
CA GLY A 97 -0.74 -9.86 2.34
C GLY A 97 -0.42 -8.41 2.66
N GLN A 98 -1.16 -7.47 2.08
CA GLN A 98 -0.92 -6.02 2.21
C GLN A 98 -2.01 -5.29 3.03
N GLY A 99 -3.03 -6.01 3.49
CA GLY A 99 -4.17 -5.45 4.21
C GLY A 99 -3.78 -4.87 5.57
N GLN A 100 -4.04 -3.57 5.80
CA GLN A 100 -3.95 -2.97 7.13
C GLN A 100 -5.24 -3.24 7.90
N PRO A 101 -5.18 -3.73 9.15
CA PRO A 101 -6.38 -3.94 9.97
C PRO A 101 -7.11 -2.63 10.24
N VAL A 102 -8.42 -2.58 10.01
CA VAL A 102 -9.32 -1.50 10.44
C VAL A 102 -10.07 -1.99 11.65
N VAL A 103 -10.16 -1.17 12.71
CA VAL A 103 -10.71 -1.60 14.01
C VAL A 103 -11.81 -0.67 14.46
N TYR A 104 -12.97 -1.24 14.79
CA TYR A 104 -14.10 -0.50 15.35
C TYR A 104 -14.86 -1.32 16.38
N ALA A 105 -15.03 -0.75 17.57
CA ALA A 105 -15.87 -1.28 18.65
C ALA A 105 -15.67 -2.78 18.97
N GLY A 106 -14.39 -3.22 19.05
CA GLY A 106 -14.02 -4.59 19.38
C GLY A 106 -14.05 -5.58 18.21
N VAL A 107 -14.14 -5.09 16.97
CA VAL A 107 -14.06 -5.91 15.75
C VAL A 107 -12.93 -5.42 14.85
N ILE A 108 -12.12 -6.35 14.36
CA ILE A 108 -11.08 -6.12 13.36
C ILE A 108 -11.63 -6.51 11.99
N TYR A 109 -11.50 -5.62 11.02
CA TYR A 109 -11.82 -5.87 9.62
C TYR A 109 -10.53 -5.94 8.82
N ILE A 110 -10.34 -7.05 8.09
CA ILE A 110 -9.09 -7.33 7.36
C ILE A 110 -9.39 -7.94 5.99
N THR A 111 -8.52 -7.65 5.02
CA THR A 111 -8.56 -8.24 3.69
C THR A 111 -7.34 -9.12 3.43
N THR A 112 -7.49 -10.08 2.52
CA THR A 112 -6.39 -10.92 2.04
C THR A 112 -6.05 -10.60 0.59
N GLY A 113 -4.95 -11.16 0.08
CA GLY A 113 -4.59 -11.04 -1.33
C GLY A 113 -5.62 -11.63 -2.29
N ALA A 114 -6.46 -12.55 -1.83
CA ALA A 114 -7.59 -13.07 -2.59
C ALA A 114 -8.76 -12.07 -2.73
N GLY A 115 -8.72 -10.94 -2.03
CA GLY A 115 -9.81 -9.96 -1.97
C GLY A 115 -10.92 -10.32 -0.98
N ASP A 116 -10.76 -11.41 -0.24
CA ASP A 116 -11.72 -11.79 0.80
C ASP A 116 -11.66 -10.79 1.97
N VAL A 117 -12.81 -10.58 2.61
CA VAL A 117 -12.94 -9.68 3.76
C VAL A 117 -13.41 -10.47 4.98
N PHE A 118 -12.77 -10.24 6.11
CA PHE A 118 -13.09 -10.89 7.37
C PHE A 118 -13.43 -9.85 8.44
N ALA A 119 -14.40 -10.18 9.30
CA ALA A 119 -14.59 -9.54 10.59
C ALA A 119 -14.15 -10.52 11.68
N VAL A 120 -13.26 -10.07 12.57
CA VAL A 120 -12.66 -10.88 13.61
C VAL A 120 -12.88 -10.22 14.96
N ASP A 121 -13.32 -10.99 15.93
CA ASP A 121 -13.55 -10.53 17.30
C ASP A 121 -12.23 -10.27 18.03
N VAL A 122 -12.07 -9.10 18.63
CA VAL A 122 -10.84 -8.69 19.33
C VAL A 122 -10.57 -9.55 20.57
N ASP A 123 -11.61 -9.95 21.30
CA ASP A 123 -11.43 -10.69 22.56
C ASP A 123 -10.97 -12.13 22.32
N SER A 124 -11.53 -12.79 21.32
CA SER A 124 -11.35 -14.22 21.09
C SER A 124 -10.50 -14.57 19.86
N GLY A 125 -10.34 -13.65 18.91
CA GLY A 125 -9.80 -13.94 17.59
C GLY A 125 -10.73 -14.74 16.68
N ALA A 126 -11.98 -14.97 17.09
CA ALA A 126 -12.94 -15.72 16.29
C ALA A 126 -13.37 -14.95 15.04
N ILE A 127 -13.44 -15.63 13.90
CA ILE A 127 -14.01 -15.07 12.67
C ILE A 127 -15.52 -14.97 12.85
N LEU A 128 -16.06 -13.74 12.89
CA LEU A 128 -17.50 -13.48 13.02
C LEU A 128 -18.23 -13.69 11.71
N TRP A 129 -17.63 -13.27 10.61
CA TRP A 129 -18.07 -13.52 9.25
C TRP A 129 -16.94 -13.38 8.24
N ARG A 130 -17.12 -13.98 7.07
CA ARG A 130 -16.26 -13.90 5.90
C ARG A 130 -17.08 -13.53 4.67
N PHE A 131 -16.59 -12.62 3.88
CA PHE A 131 -16.99 -12.39 2.49
C PHE A 131 -15.95 -12.98 1.56
N GLU A 132 -16.36 -13.79 0.59
CA GLU A 132 -15.52 -14.35 -0.45
C GLU A 132 -15.67 -13.53 -1.74
N ALA A 133 -14.56 -12.99 -2.24
CA ALA A 133 -14.55 -12.15 -3.45
C ALA A 133 -14.93 -12.92 -4.72
N LYS A 134 -14.66 -14.23 -4.78
CA LYS A 134 -14.94 -15.14 -5.91
C LYS A 134 -14.45 -14.55 -7.23
N LEU A 135 -13.17 -14.19 -7.26
CA LEU A 135 -12.52 -13.61 -8.44
C LEU A 135 -12.36 -14.66 -9.54
N ASP A 136 -12.65 -14.28 -10.78
CA ASP A 136 -12.36 -15.09 -11.96
C ASP A 136 -10.93 -14.76 -12.46
N PRO A 137 -9.96 -15.69 -12.37
CA PRO A 137 -8.59 -15.44 -12.83
C PRO A 137 -8.50 -15.07 -14.31
N ALA A 138 -9.44 -15.53 -15.13
CA ALA A 138 -9.46 -15.22 -16.56
C ALA A 138 -9.76 -13.73 -16.85
N ARG A 139 -10.36 -13.03 -15.89
CA ARG A 139 -10.72 -11.60 -15.99
C ARG A 139 -9.75 -10.67 -15.28
N VAL A 140 -8.84 -11.18 -14.47
CA VAL A 140 -7.88 -10.33 -13.74
C VAL A 140 -6.65 -10.03 -14.59
N ARG A 141 -6.32 -8.76 -14.74
CA ARG A 141 -5.13 -8.25 -15.43
C ARG A 141 -4.35 -7.35 -14.48
N VAL A 142 -3.29 -7.88 -13.90
CA VAL A 142 -2.42 -7.17 -12.93
C VAL A 142 -0.96 -7.50 -13.18
N CYS A 143 -0.06 -6.54 -12.97
CA CYS A 143 1.38 -6.73 -13.12
C CYS A 143 1.97 -7.59 -12.00
N CYS A 144 1.50 -7.39 -10.78
CA CYS A 144 2.32 -7.51 -9.58
C CYS A 144 1.71 -8.48 -8.55
N GLY A 145 0.93 -9.46 -9.03
CA GLY A 145 0.22 -10.42 -8.22
C GLY A 145 -1.07 -9.86 -7.62
N TRP A 146 -1.77 -10.72 -6.89
CA TRP A 146 -3.07 -10.40 -6.32
C TRP A 146 -2.91 -9.81 -4.93
N MET A 147 -3.52 -8.66 -4.70
CA MET A 147 -3.41 -7.92 -3.44
C MET A 147 -4.66 -7.11 -3.14
N ASN A 148 -4.86 -6.82 -1.85
CA ASN A 148 -5.84 -5.87 -1.36
C ASN A 148 -5.27 -5.19 -0.11
N ARG A 149 -5.33 -3.85 -0.02
CA ARG A 149 -4.69 -3.09 1.06
C ARG A 149 -5.62 -2.76 2.22
N GLY A 150 -6.90 -3.12 2.14
CA GLY A 150 -7.83 -2.96 3.26
C GLY A 150 -9.23 -2.53 2.87
N VAL A 151 -10.00 -2.15 3.87
CA VAL A 151 -11.40 -1.74 3.76
C VAL A 151 -11.60 -0.32 4.27
N ALA A 152 -12.79 0.25 3.99
CA ALA A 152 -13.31 1.42 4.67
C ALA A 152 -14.59 1.07 5.44
N LEU A 153 -14.86 1.81 6.53
CA LEU A 153 -16.07 1.69 7.34
C LEU A 153 -16.90 2.97 7.29
N GLY A 154 -18.21 2.84 7.31
CA GLY A 154 -19.17 3.95 7.45
C GLY A 154 -20.59 3.51 7.14
N ASP A 155 -21.59 4.18 7.69
CA ASP A 155 -23.02 3.92 7.46
C ASP A 155 -23.44 2.47 7.68
N GLY A 156 -22.86 1.77 8.64
CA GLY A 156 -23.13 0.36 8.89
C GLY A 156 -22.63 -0.59 7.81
N LYS A 157 -21.66 -0.16 7.02
CA LYS A 157 -21.11 -0.90 5.88
C LYS A 157 -19.60 -1.05 5.98
N VAL A 158 -19.12 -2.11 5.34
CA VAL A 158 -17.72 -2.33 5.03
C VAL A 158 -17.56 -2.21 3.51
N PHE A 159 -16.71 -1.32 3.05
CA PHE A 159 -16.44 -1.10 1.64
C PHE A 159 -15.09 -1.71 1.26
N ALA A 160 -15.06 -2.48 0.17
CA ALA A 160 -13.84 -3.05 -0.37
C ALA A 160 -13.75 -2.84 -1.88
N GLY A 161 -12.55 -2.54 -2.36
CA GLY A 161 -12.22 -2.61 -3.79
C GLY A 161 -11.65 -3.99 -4.12
N LEU A 162 -11.91 -4.51 -5.30
CA LEU A 162 -11.46 -5.82 -5.74
C LEU A 162 -10.58 -5.69 -7.00
N ILE A 163 -9.67 -6.65 -7.21
CA ILE A 163 -8.74 -6.60 -8.34
C ILE A 163 -9.40 -6.87 -9.71
N ASP A 164 -10.64 -7.30 -9.75
CA ASP A 164 -11.48 -7.32 -10.95
C ASP A 164 -12.23 -5.99 -11.17
N ALA A 165 -11.75 -4.91 -10.54
CA ALA A 165 -12.28 -3.56 -10.61
C ALA A 165 -13.73 -3.38 -10.10
N ARG A 166 -14.26 -4.34 -9.33
CA ARG A 166 -15.52 -4.15 -8.59
C ARG A 166 -15.28 -3.37 -7.30
N ILE A 167 -16.29 -2.58 -6.89
CA ILE A 167 -16.42 -2.00 -5.56
C ILE A 167 -17.62 -2.66 -4.92
N VAL A 168 -17.47 -3.13 -3.69
CA VAL A 168 -18.54 -3.79 -2.94
C VAL A 168 -18.79 -3.07 -1.63
N ALA A 169 -20.06 -2.98 -1.22
CA ALA A 169 -20.48 -2.64 0.13
C ALA A 169 -21.09 -3.86 0.79
N LEU A 170 -20.56 -4.20 1.94
CA LEU A 170 -21.01 -5.32 2.76
C LEU A 170 -21.76 -4.79 3.98
N ASP A 171 -22.83 -5.46 4.37
CA ASP A 171 -23.46 -5.24 5.66
C ASP A 171 -22.47 -5.55 6.77
N GLN A 172 -22.20 -4.59 7.64
CA GLN A 172 -21.15 -4.69 8.65
C GLN A 172 -21.39 -5.81 9.67
N ARG A 173 -22.65 -6.17 9.93
CA ARG A 173 -23.02 -7.23 10.88
C ARG A 173 -22.83 -8.64 10.33
N THR A 174 -23.04 -8.81 9.02
CA THR A 174 -23.22 -10.14 8.42
C THR A 174 -22.23 -10.45 7.29
N GLY A 175 -21.50 -9.45 6.77
CA GLY A 175 -20.65 -9.59 5.59
C GLY A 175 -21.44 -9.80 4.28
N LYS A 176 -22.77 -9.73 4.28
CA LYS A 176 -23.58 -9.87 3.07
C LYS A 176 -23.45 -8.66 2.16
N VAL A 177 -23.37 -8.89 0.86
CA VAL A 177 -23.31 -7.83 -0.14
C VAL A 177 -24.63 -7.04 -0.15
N LEU A 178 -24.52 -5.72 0.07
CA LEU A 178 -25.62 -4.77 -0.04
C LEU A 178 -25.71 -4.20 -1.45
N TRP A 179 -24.55 -3.86 -2.03
CA TRP A 179 -24.41 -3.49 -3.43
C TRP A 179 -23.00 -3.85 -3.96
N SER A 180 -22.92 -4.06 -5.26
CA SER A 180 -21.66 -4.30 -5.97
C SER A 180 -21.72 -3.54 -7.31
N VAL A 181 -20.68 -2.78 -7.62
CA VAL A 181 -20.59 -1.98 -8.84
C VAL A 181 -19.31 -2.35 -9.58
N GLN A 182 -19.43 -2.62 -10.89
CA GLN A 182 -18.28 -2.73 -11.78
C GLN A 182 -17.77 -1.30 -12.03
N GLY A 183 -16.65 -0.93 -11.41
CA GLY A 183 -16.09 0.42 -11.51
C GLY A 183 -15.45 0.70 -12.86
N GLU A 184 -14.77 -0.30 -13.40
CA GLU A 184 -14.08 -0.32 -14.71
C GLU A 184 -14.04 -1.74 -15.30
N ASP A 185 -13.68 -1.86 -16.58
CA ASP A 185 -13.47 -3.16 -17.20
C ASP A 185 -12.09 -3.73 -16.84
N PRO A 186 -12.01 -4.87 -16.12
CA PRO A 186 -10.74 -5.49 -15.77
C PRO A 186 -9.97 -6.02 -16.98
N LEU A 187 -10.65 -6.32 -18.08
CA LEU A 187 -10.00 -6.77 -19.33
C LEU A 187 -9.25 -5.64 -20.04
N GLN A 188 -9.52 -4.38 -19.67
CA GLN A 188 -8.74 -3.21 -20.09
C GLN A 188 -7.64 -2.85 -19.08
N GLY A 189 -7.19 -3.80 -18.28
CA GLY A 189 -6.10 -3.64 -17.35
C GLY A 189 -6.45 -2.96 -16.02
N HIS A 190 -7.72 -2.60 -15.78
CA HIS A 190 -8.11 -1.91 -14.56
C HIS A 190 -8.29 -2.87 -13.37
N SER A 191 -7.78 -2.44 -12.21
CA SER A 191 -7.97 -3.15 -10.95
C SER A 191 -8.08 -2.17 -9.77
N ILE A 192 -8.62 -2.62 -8.63
CA ILE A 192 -8.62 -1.85 -7.39
C ILE A 192 -7.84 -2.64 -6.35
N VAL A 193 -6.70 -2.10 -5.92
CA VAL A 193 -5.81 -2.71 -4.93
C VAL A 193 -5.66 -1.87 -3.66
N SER A 194 -6.10 -0.60 -3.69
CA SER A 194 -6.13 0.29 -2.53
C SER A 194 -7.29 -0.05 -1.61
N ALA A 195 -7.14 0.25 -0.32
CA ALA A 195 -8.31 0.42 0.55
C ALA A 195 -9.11 1.64 0.07
N PRO A 196 -10.43 1.54 -0.13
CA PRO A 196 -11.26 2.72 -0.39
C PRO A 196 -11.22 3.70 0.78
N LEU A 197 -11.56 4.95 0.55
CA LEU A 197 -11.79 5.94 1.60
C LEU A 197 -13.28 6.25 1.71
N TYR A 198 -13.84 6.03 2.91
CA TYR A 198 -15.16 6.58 3.24
C TYR A 198 -15.04 8.01 3.75
N TYR A 199 -15.77 8.95 3.17
CA TYR A 199 -15.79 10.34 3.60
C TYR A 199 -17.13 11.01 3.24
N ASP A 200 -17.85 11.51 4.25
CA ASP A 200 -19.08 12.32 4.09
C ASP A 200 -20.11 11.70 3.08
N GLY A 201 -20.38 10.39 3.22
CA GLY A 201 -21.31 9.65 2.36
C GLY A 201 -20.75 9.26 0.98
N LEU A 202 -19.47 9.51 0.72
CA LEU A 202 -18.74 9.06 -0.47
C LEU A 202 -17.84 7.86 -0.16
N VAL A 203 -17.68 6.98 -1.14
CA VAL A 203 -16.64 5.95 -1.19
C VAL A 203 -15.72 6.29 -2.35
N ILE A 204 -14.47 6.61 -2.05
CA ILE A 204 -13.49 7.11 -3.02
C ILE A 204 -12.40 6.08 -3.23
N THR A 205 -12.08 5.76 -4.47
CA THR A 205 -11.01 4.81 -4.81
C THR A 205 -10.34 5.17 -6.14
N GLY A 206 -9.02 4.95 -6.19
CA GLY A 206 -8.26 4.98 -7.42
C GLY A 206 -8.29 3.61 -8.13
N PHE A 207 -7.84 3.60 -9.38
CA PHE A 207 -7.68 2.39 -10.19
C PHE A 207 -6.21 2.21 -10.56
N ALA A 208 -5.70 1.00 -10.28
CA ALA A 208 -4.41 0.53 -10.74
C ALA A 208 -4.51 -0.01 -12.18
N GLY A 209 -3.36 -0.27 -12.81
CA GLY A 209 -3.26 -0.89 -14.13
C GLY A 209 -2.47 -0.07 -15.16
N GLY A 210 -1.70 0.93 -14.73
CA GLY A 210 -0.81 1.70 -15.61
C GLY A 210 0.12 0.80 -16.41
N ASP A 211 0.78 -0.16 -15.75
CA ASP A 211 1.66 -1.12 -16.39
C ASP A 211 0.94 -2.06 -17.39
N MET A 212 -0.39 -2.09 -17.39
CA MET A 212 -1.19 -2.79 -18.41
C MET A 212 -1.63 -1.86 -19.54
N GLY A 213 -1.25 -0.57 -19.50
CA GLY A 213 -1.65 0.46 -20.45
C GLY A 213 -3.00 1.11 -20.12
N ALA A 214 -3.53 0.95 -18.91
CA ALA A 214 -4.77 1.60 -18.52
C ALA A 214 -4.55 3.11 -18.26
N ARG A 215 -5.49 3.95 -18.72
CA ARG A 215 -5.54 5.37 -18.41
C ARG A 215 -5.95 5.56 -16.95
N GLY A 216 -5.10 6.19 -16.14
CA GLY A 216 -5.29 6.38 -14.71
C GLY A 216 -6.52 7.23 -14.38
N ARG A 217 -7.16 6.92 -13.25
CA ARG A 217 -8.35 7.63 -12.76
C ARG A 217 -8.65 7.36 -11.28
N ILE A 218 -9.40 8.28 -10.69
CA ILE A 218 -10.00 8.13 -9.37
C ILE A 218 -11.49 8.43 -9.45
N LYS A 219 -12.30 7.69 -8.72
CA LYS A 219 -13.76 7.81 -8.72
C LYS A 219 -14.31 7.91 -7.30
N ALA A 220 -15.43 8.61 -7.16
CA ALA A 220 -16.24 8.62 -5.96
C ALA A 220 -17.62 8.05 -6.25
N TYR A 221 -18.10 7.25 -5.32
CA TYR A 221 -19.40 6.61 -5.36
C TYR A 221 -20.22 7.00 -4.14
N ASP A 222 -21.52 7.04 -4.28
CA ASP A 222 -22.45 7.20 -3.17
C ASP A 222 -22.39 5.98 -2.24
N ALA A 223 -22.09 6.17 -0.97
CA ALA A 223 -21.88 5.10 -0.01
C ALA A 223 -23.15 4.25 0.23
N ARG A 224 -24.35 4.82 0.03
CA ARG A 224 -25.62 4.14 0.24
C ARG A 224 -26.01 3.25 -0.94
N SER A 225 -25.81 3.74 -2.16
CA SER A 225 -26.35 3.12 -3.38
C SER A 225 -25.29 2.56 -4.34
N GLY A 226 -24.00 2.93 -4.20
CA GLY A 226 -22.96 2.60 -5.16
C GLY A 226 -23.02 3.44 -6.45
N ALA A 227 -23.92 4.42 -6.54
CA ALA A 227 -24.03 5.27 -7.73
C ALA A 227 -22.76 6.14 -7.90
N LEU A 228 -22.24 6.20 -9.12
CA LEU A 228 -21.10 7.05 -9.45
C LEU A 228 -21.46 8.53 -9.23
N ARG A 229 -20.61 9.27 -8.51
CA ARG A 229 -20.77 10.69 -8.22
C ARG A 229 -19.90 11.56 -9.10
N TRP A 230 -18.62 11.21 -9.22
CA TRP A 230 -17.67 11.89 -10.09
C TRP A 230 -16.50 10.98 -10.48
N THR A 231 -15.84 11.32 -11.58
CA THR A 231 -14.59 10.73 -12.07
C THR A 231 -13.60 11.84 -12.36
N PHE A 232 -12.34 11.64 -11.97
CA PHE A 232 -11.22 12.45 -12.43
C PHE A 232 -10.22 11.52 -13.12
N TYR A 233 -9.84 11.88 -14.35
CA TYR A 233 -8.78 11.18 -15.09
C TYR A 233 -7.43 11.79 -14.77
N THR A 234 -6.46 10.99 -14.35
CA THR A 234 -5.11 11.46 -14.07
C THR A 234 -4.27 11.69 -15.31
N ILE A 235 -4.77 11.26 -16.47
CA ILE A 235 -4.28 11.72 -17.75
C ILE A 235 -5.39 12.50 -18.43
N PRO A 236 -5.19 13.82 -18.62
CA PRO A 236 -6.23 14.67 -19.20
C PRO A 236 -6.50 14.33 -20.67
N GLY A 237 -7.77 14.37 -21.06
CA GLY A 237 -8.19 14.25 -22.45
C GLY A 237 -8.19 15.60 -23.16
N PRO A 238 -8.51 15.63 -24.48
CA PRO A 238 -8.58 16.86 -25.24
C PRO A 238 -9.47 17.92 -24.59
N GLY A 239 -8.94 19.14 -24.42
CA GLY A 239 -9.64 20.25 -23.79
C GLY A 239 -9.61 20.28 -22.26
N GLU A 240 -9.09 19.25 -21.60
CA GLU A 240 -8.86 19.25 -20.15
C GLU A 240 -7.51 19.88 -19.79
N PRO A 241 -7.39 20.58 -18.63
CA PRO A 241 -6.13 21.18 -18.18
C PRO A 241 -4.99 20.14 -18.12
N GLY A 242 -3.85 20.45 -18.74
CA GLY A 242 -2.67 19.57 -18.79
C GLY A 242 -2.61 18.65 -19.98
N HIS A 243 -3.63 18.58 -20.85
CA HIS A 243 -3.59 17.75 -22.06
C HIS A 243 -2.48 18.18 -23.05
N ASP A 244 -2.13 19.45 -23.07
CA ASP A 244 -1.04 20.01 -23.86
C ASP A 244 0.37 19.50 -23.50
N SER A 245 0.50 18.79 -22.37
CA SER A 245 1.70 18.04 -21.99
C SER A 245 1.83 16.67 -22.67
N TRP A 246 0.88 16.30 -23.51
CA TRP A 246 0.82 15.07 -24.31
C TRP A 246 0.88 15.43 -25.79
N PRO A 247 1.37 14.53 -26.68
CA PRO A 247 1.38 14.78 -28.12
C PRO A 247 -0.02 15.07 -28.67
N ALA A 248 -0.09 16.08 -29.55
CA ALA A 248 -1.34 16.44 -30.23
C ALA A 248 -1.63 15.57 -31.47
N ASP A 249 -0.63 14.84 -31.97
CA ASP A 249 -0.65 14.10 -33.24
C ASP A 249 -0.87 12.59 -33.06
N ASN A 250 -1.06 12.14 -31.82
CA ASN A 250 -1.31 10.72 -31.51
C ASN A 250 -2.18 10.53 -30.27
N ASP A 251 -2.55 9.27 -30.00
CA ASP A 251 -3.44 8.86 -28.92
C ASP A 251 -2.70 8.31 -27.68
N ALA A 252 -1.41 8.57 -27.50
CA ALA A 252 -0.62 8.05 -26.36
C ALA A 252 -1.26 8.35 -25.00
N TRP A 253 -1.92 9.50 -24.84
CA TRP A 253 -2.64 9.89 -23.65
C TRP A 253 -3.75 8.88 -23.24
N LYS A 254 -4.30 8.10 -24.16
CA LYS A 254 -5.32 7.08 -23.86
C LYS A 254 -4.76 5.90 -23.07
N TYR A 255 -3.44 5.68 -23.16
CA TYR A 255 -2.74 4.52 -22.59
C TYR A 255 -1.61 4.94 -21.66
N GLY A 256 -1.62 6.18 -21.20
CA GLY A 256 -0.48 6.86 -20.58
C GLY A 256 -0.14 6.49 -19.14
N GLY A 257 -0.80 5.54 -18.49
CA GLY A 257 -0.49 5.16 -17.11
C GLY A 257 -1.09 6.10 -16.06
N ALA A 258 -0.26 6.70 -15.19
CA ALA A 258 -0.67 7.58 -14.07
C ALA A 258 -1.72 6.96 -13.13
N SER A 259 -1.61 5.67 -12.88
CA SER A 259 -2.54 4.90 -12.05
C SER A 259 -2.52 5.35 -10.58
N ILE A 260 -3.60 5.06 -9.83
CA ILE A 260 -3.71 5.34 -8.40
C ILE A 260 -4.03 4.04 -7.67
N TRP A 261 -3.12 3.60 -6.80
CA TRP A 261 -3.30 2.37 -6.02
C TRP A 261 -3.06 2.55 -4.52
N GLN A 262 -3.12 3.79 -4.06
CA GLN A 262 -3.02 4.16 -2.66
C GLN A 262 -4.32 4.78 -2.15
N THR A 263 -4.56 4.67 -0.84
CA THR A 263 -5.68 5.35 -0.19
C THR A 263 -5.39 6.85 -0.14
N PRO A 264 -6.28 7.71 -0.67
CA PRO A 264 -6.10 9.15 -0.64
C PRO A 264 -6.22 9.71 0.78
N ALA A 265 -5.75 10.96 0.98
CA ALA A 265 -5.94 11.74 2.20
C ALA A 265 -6.93 12.89 1.95
N VAL A 266 -7.59 13.37 3.01
CA VAL A 266 -8.54 14.49 2.94
C VAL A 266 -8.25 15.52 4.02
N ASP A 267 -8.20 16.80 3.63
CA ASP A 267 -8.29 17.93 4.56
C ASP A 267 -9.74 18.43 4.60
N PRO A 268 -10.50 18.17 5.68
CA PRO A 268 -11.89 18.58 5.78
C PRO A 268 -12.08 20.10 5.92
N GLN A 269 -11.06 20.84 6.39
CA GLN A 269 -11.11 22.29 6.50
C GLN A 269 -10.97 22.96 5.15
N LEU A 270 -10.14 22.40 4.27
CA LEU A 270 -9.95 22.89 2.90
C LEU A 270 -10.95 22.28 1.92
N GLY A 271 -11.62 21.18 2.29
CA GLY A 271 -12.49 20.42 1.40
C GLY A 271 -11.72 19.75 0.25
N LEU A 272 -10.44 19.44 0.46
CA LEU A 272 -9.54 18.90 -0.56
C LEU A 272 -9.17 17.45 -0.30
N LEU A 273 -9.15 16.68 -1.38
CA LEU A 273 -8.66 15.32 -1.50
C LEU A 273 -7.28 15.32 -2.13
N TYR A 274 -6.36 14.51 -1.61
CA TYR A 274 -4.98 14.42 -2.08
C TYR A 274 -4.59 12.96 -2.34
N PHE A 275 -3.89 12.73 -3.43
CA PHE A 275 -3.34 11.43 -3.79
C PHE A 275 -2.08 11.61 -4.63
N SER A 276 -1.35 10.52 -4.82
CA SER A 276 -0.21 10.46 -5.74
C SER A 276 -0.49 9.49 -6.89
N THR A 277 0.22 9.68 -8.01
CA THR A 277 0.01 8.94 -9.25
C THR A 277 1.25 8.12 -9.62
N GLY A 278 1.04 7.09 -10.41
CA GLY A 278 2.09 6.28 -10.99
C GLY A 278 2.80 6.94 -12.17
N ASN A 279 3.78 6.22 -12.69
CA ASN A 279 4.60 6.57 -13.83
C ASN A 279 3.79 6.73 -15.14
N ALA A 280 4.45 7.25 -16.17
CA ALA A 280 3.93 7.25 -17.54
C ALA A 280 4.09 5.87 -18.18
N GLY A 281 3.12 5.46 -18.99
CA GLY A 281 3.20 4.26 -19.82
C GLY A 281 3.49 4.57 -21.30
N PRO A 282 4.31 3.74 -21.96
CA PRO A 282 5.09 2.61 -21.45
C PRO A 282 6.26 3.08 -20.57
N ASP A 283 6.65 2.24 -19.59
CA ASP A 283 7.54 2.63 -18.47
C ASP A 283 8.93 3.07 -18.93
N PHE A 284 9.51 2.35 -19.93
CA PHE A 284 10.91 2.52 -20.35
C PHE A 284 11.04 3.03 -21.80
N ASN A 285 9.98 3.58 -22.38
CA ASN A 285 10.01 4.18 -23.70
C ASN A 285 9.10 5.41 -23.81
N GLY A 286 9.72 6.58 -23.89
CA GLY A 286 9.03 7.87 -24.02
C GLY A 286 8.85 8.34 -25.46
N ALA A 287 9.35 7.61 -26.48
CA ALA A 287 9.46 8.10 -27.85
C ALA A 287 8.13 8.51 -28.50
N ASN A 288 7.01 7.91 -28.09
CA ASN A 288 5.68 8.22 -28.65
C ASN A 288 4.85 9.19 -27.81
N ARG A 289 5.39 9.69 -26.66
CA ARG A 289 4.65 10.53 -25.71
C ARG A 289 5.38 11.80 -25.33
N ALA A 290 5.95 12.52 -26.30
CA ALA A 290 6.65 13.78 -26.07
C ALA A 290 5.88 14.74 -25.15
N GLY A 291 6.59 15.53 -24.35
CA GLY A 291 6.04 16.42 -23.32
C GLY A 291 6.17 15.87 -21.90
N ASP A 292 5.75 16.64 -20.90
CA ASP A 292 5.92 16.27 -19.48
C ASP A 292 4.98 15.18 -18.99
N ASN A 293 3.95 14.85 -19.76
CA ASN A 293 2.96 13.79 -19.52
C ASN A 293 2.20 13.96 -18.20
N LEU A 294 1.55 15.12 -18.00
CA LEU A 294 0.74 15.38 -16.82
C LEU A 294 -0.49 14.43 -16.76
N TYR A 295 -0.87 13.90 -15.60
CA TYR A 295 -0.30 14.08 -14.25
C TYR A 295 0.40 12.79 -13.80
N THR A 296 1.36 12.28 -14.55
CA THR A 296 2.17 11.12 -14.14
C THR A 296 3.14 11.53 -13.02
N SER A 297 3.54 10.57 -12.17
CA SER A 297 4.53 10.76 -11.09
C SER A 297 4.31 12.05 -10.29
N SER A 298 3.05 12.31 -9.90
CA SER A 298 2.60 13.58 -9.33
C SER A 298 1.87 13.43 -8.01
N ILE A 299 1.89 14.50 -7.21
CA ILE A 299 0.91 14.74 -6.13
C ILE A 299 -0.21 15.60 -6.73
N VAL A 300 -1.45 15.18 -6.53
CA VAL A 300 -2.63 15.86 -7.10
C VAL A 300 -3.63 16.21 -6.00
N ALA A 301 -4.23 17.39 -6.08
CA ALA A 301 -5.31 17.85 -5.21
C ALA A 301 -6.60 18.12 -5.98
N LEU A 302 -7.70 17.58 -5.46
CA LEU A 302 -9.05 17.78 -6.00
C LEU A 302 -10.00 18.31 -4.91
N GLU A 303 -11.09 18.93 -5.30
CA GLU A 303 -12.23 19.11 -4.40
C GLU A 303 -12.87 17.75 -4.10
N VAL A 304 -12.97 17.38 -2.83
CA VAL A 304 -13.43 16.04 -2.44
C VAL A 304 -14.87 15.75 -2.87
N LYS A 305 -15.76 16.75 -2.88
CA LYS A 305 -17.19 16.57 -3.21
C LYS A 305 -17.47 16.47 -4.71
N THR A 306 -16.65 17.10 -5.54
CA THR A 306 -16.90 17.25 -6.97
C THR A 306 -15.89 16.59 -7.89
N GLY A 307 -14.71 16.20 -7.35
CA GLY A 307 -13.58 15.74 -8.16
C GLY A 307 -12.91 16.84 -8.99
N ARG A 308 -13.26 18.13 -8.77
CA ARG A 308 -12.71 19.23 -9.53
C ARG A 308 -11.24 19.45 -9.17
N TYR A 309 -10.37 19.52 -10.20
CA TYR A 309 -8.93 19.78 -10.08
C TYR A 309 -8.65 21.12 -9.39
N ARG A 310 -7.59 21.13 -8.53
CA ARG A 310 -7.14 22.31 -7.80
C ARG A 310 -5.68 22.65 -8.08
N TRP A 311 -4.79 21.68 -7.89
CA TRP A 311 -3.36 21.81 -8.15
C TRP A 311 -2.68 20.45 -8.26
N HIS A 312 -1.48 20.45 -8.83
CA HIS A 312 -0.57 19.30 -8.81
C HIS A 312 0.86 19.77 -8.57
N PHE A 313 1.70 18.81 -8.23
CA PHE A 313 3.16 18.93 -8.25
C PHE A 313 3.71 17.66 -8.89
N GLN A 314 4.36 17.77 -10.05
CA GLN A 314 4.98 16.66 -10.73
C GLN A 314 6.37 16.42 -10.17
N GLN A 315 6.67 15.20 -9.75
CA GLN A 315 7.95 14.80 -9.14
C GLN A 315 8.97 14.34 -10.16
N VAL A 316 8.51 13.87 -11.32
CA VAL A 316 9.34 13.44 -12.44
C VAL A 316 8.69 13.88 -13.74
N HIS A 317 9.37 14.75 -14.49
CA HIS A 317 8.93 15.16 -15.82
C HIS A 317 9.29 14.10 -16.84
N HIS A 318 8.37 13.76 -17.74
CA HIS A 318 8.59 12.79 -18.81
C HIS A 318 9.29 11.51 -18.31
N ASP A 319 8.66 10.84 -17.35
CA ASP A 319 9.25 9.67 -16.69
C ASP A 319 9.50 8.51 -17.68
N ILE A 320 10.74 8.08 -17.80
CA ILE A 320 11.18 6.90 -18.57
C ILE A 320 11.87 5.85 -17.68
N TRP A 321 11.81 6.00 -16.35
CA TRP A 321 12.55 5.20 -15.37
C TRP A 321 11.67 4.35 -14.47
N ASP A 322 10.34 4.38 -14.65
CA ASP A 322 9.37 3.79 -13.72
C ASP A 322 9.45 4.45 -12.31
N TYR A 323 9.54 5.79 -12.28
CA TYR A 323 9.58 6.56 -11.04
C TYR A 323 8.20 6.96 -10.53
N ASP A 324 7.39 5.95 -10.21
CA ASP A 324 6.13 6.16 -9.52
C ASP A 324 6.23 7.07 -8.28
N SER A 325 5.11 7.68 -7.92
CA SER A 325 4.85 8.27 -6.60
C SER A 325 3.98 7.32 -5.75
N PRO A 326 4.48 6.15 -5.34
CA PRO A 326 3.63 5.03 -4.89
C PRO A 326 3.31 5.05 -3.40
N ASN A 327 4.01 5.86 -2.58
CA ASN A 327 3.74 5.94 -1.14
C ASN A 327 2.50 6.83 -0.90
N PRO A 328 1.60 6.47 0.03
CA PRO A 328 0.46 7.33 0.36
C PRO A 328 0.92 8.71 0.82
N VAL A 329 0.25 9.76 0.35
CA VAL A 329 0.47 11.12 0.86
C VAL A 329 0.12 11.20 2.34
N ILE A 330 0.89 11.95 3.11
CA ILE A 330 0.67 12.21 4.53
C ILE A 330 0.41 13.71 4.71
N LEU A 331 -0.71 14.06 5.36
CA LEU A 331 -1.01 15.44 5.72
C LEU A 331 -0.58 15.73 7.16
N PHE A 332 -0.06 16.93 7.38
CA PHE A 332 0.41 17.36 8.69
C PHE A 332 0.41 18.88 8.82
N ASP A 333 0.46 19.40 10.04
CA ASP A 333 0.67 20.81 10.32
C ASP A 333 2.00 20.96 11.08
N ALA A 334 2.86 21.87 10.63
CA ALA A 334 4.17 22.10 11.25
C ALA A 334 4.63 23.54 11.06
N PRO A 335 5.50 24.06 11.95
CA PRO A 335 6.07 25.40 11.79
C PRO A 335 7.16 25.41 10.72
N TYR A 336 7.04 26.33 9.76
CA TYR A 336 8.06 26.70 8.77
C TYR A 336 8.25 28.19 8.78
N ASN A 337 9.48 28.67 8.94
CA ASN A 337 9.83 30.09 9.04
C ASN A 337 8.98 30.84 10.08
N GLY A 338 8.75 30.21 11.25
CA GLY A 338 7.98 30.78 12.35
C GLY A 338 6.46 30.79 12.16
N GLN A 339 5.94 30.28 11.05
CA GLN A 339 4.51 30.21 10.78
C GLN A 339 4.03 28.76 10.70
N MET A 340 2.87 28.46 11.32
CA MET A 340 2.21 27.17 11.18
C MET A 340 1.71 27.03 9.73
N ARG A 341 2.15 25.98 9.05
CA ARG A 341 1.79 25.71 7.66
C ARG A 341 1.07 24.36 7.55
N LYS A 342 0.15 24.29 6.61
CA LYS A 342 -0.55 23.06 6.24
C LYS A 342 0.31 22.27 5.26
N GLY A 343 1.05 21.25 5.77
CA GLY A 343 1.99 20.46 4.99
C GLY A 343 1.36 19.21 4.36
N ILE A 344 1.91 18.80 3.25
CA ILE A 344 1.76 17.47 2.65
C ILE A 344 3.15 16.91 2.37
N ALA A 345 3.41 15.68 2.79
CA ALA A 345 4.64 14.96 2.49
C ALA A 345 4.34 13.70 1.70
N GLN A 346 5.17 13.43 0.70
CA GLN A 346 5.13 12.18 -0.06
C GLN A 346 6.56 11.79 -0.44
N VAL A 347 6.89 10.51 -0.27
CA VAL A 347 8.16 9.94 -0.70
C VAL A 347 7.93 9.00 -1.86
N SER A 348 8.79 9.03 -2.90
CA SER A 348 8.59 8.29 -4.14
C SER A 348 9.73 7.33 -4.46
N LYS A 349 9.65 6.65 -5.60
CA LYS A 349 10.73 5.81 -6.12
C LYS A 349 12.01 6.60 -6.38
N THR A 350 11.96 7.93 -6.52
CA THR A 350 13.16 8.78 -6.56
C THR A 350 13.98 8.75 -5.27
N GLY A 351 13.38 8.31 -4.16
CA GLY A 351 14.02 8.28 -2.83
C GLY A 351 14.00 9.61 -2.10
N TRP A 352 13.43 10.68 -2.66
CA TRP A 352 13.26 11.96 -2.00
C TRP A 352 11.90 12.10 -1.33
N VAL A 353 11.85 12.88 -0.23
CA VAL A 353 10.62 13.32 0.41
C VAL A 353 10.26 14.71 -0.10
N TYR A 354 9.15 14.80 -0.81
CA TYR A 354 8.60 16.07 -1.30
C TYR A 354 7.68 16.66 -0.24
N ILE A 355 7.99 17.87 0.24
CA ILE A 355 7.28 18.55 1.32
C ILE A 355 6.69 19.85 0.78
N LEU A 356 5.37 19.89 0.64
CA LEU A 356 4.65 20.97 -0.02
C LEU A 356 3.61 21.60 0.91
N ASP A 357 3.22 22.83 0.62
CA ASP A 357 2.02 23.45 1.19
C ASP A 357 0.78 22.84 0.53
N ARG A 358 -0.03 22.11 1.31
CA ARG A 358 -1.20 21.42 0.76
C ARG A 358 -2.33 22.33 0.32
N THR A 359 -2.25 23.65 0.60
CA THR A 359 -3.24 24.62 0.13
C THR A 359 -3.06 24.97 -1.34
N ASN A 360 -1.83 24.84 -1.88
CA ASN A 360 -1.49 25.33 -3.21
C ASN A 360 -0.43 24.52 -3.98
N GLY A 361 0.13 23.47 -3.37
CA GLY A 361 1.15 22.59 -3.98
C GLY A 361 2.56 23.19 -4.06
N LYS A 362 2.82 24.37 -3.50
CA LYS A 362 4.16 24.97 -3.53
C LYS A 362 5.09 24.32 -2.50
N PRO A 363 6.39 24.15 -2.83
CA PRO A 363 7.36 23.61 -1.88
C PRO A 363 7.44 24.43 -0.58
N LEU A 364 7.42 23.76 0.58
CA LEU A 364 7.71 24.36 1.88
C LEU A 364 9.21 24.37 2.18
N LEU A 365 9.94 23.44 1.61
CA LEU A 365 11.39 23.35 1.62
C LEU A 365 11.91 23.34 0.19
N GLY A 366 13.20 23.64 -0.01
CA GLY A 366 13.76 23.84 -1.33
C GLY A 366 13.61 22.64 -2.27
N ILE A 367 13.07 22.89 -3.43
CA ILE A 367 13.09 22.00 -4.61
C ILE A 367 13.54 22.86 -5.78
N GLU A 368 14.54 22.41 -6.54
CA GLU A 368 15.15 23.13 -7.66
C GLU A 368 15.03 22.33 -8.95
N GLU A 369 14.64 23.01 -10.02
CA GLU A 369 14.79 22.45 -11.36
C GLU A 369 16.27 22.43 -11.77
N ARG A 370 16.79 21.25 -12.06
CA ARG A 370 18.19 21.05 -12.48
C ARG A 370 18.24 20.38 -13.84
N ALA A 371 19.14 20.88 -14.71
CA ALA A 371 19.41 20.27 -15.99
C ALA A 371 19.88 18.83 -15.83
N VAL A 372 19.39 17.93 -16.67
CA VAL A 372 19.73 16.51 -16.73
C VAL A 372 20.24 16.12 -18.12
N LEU A 373 20.91 14.97 -18.21
CA LEU A 373 21.32 14.43 -19.51
C LEU A 373 20.11 14.19 -20.41
N GLN A 374 20.27 14.46 -21.69
CA GLN A 374 19.21 14.35 -22.67
C GLN A 374 19.37 13.10 -23.54
N GLU A 375 18.28 12.45 -23.85
CA GLU A 375 18.15 11.46 -24.91
C GLU A 375 17.02 11.91 -25.86
N PRO A 376 17.38 12.58 -26.95
CA PRO A 376 16.39 13.17 -27.85
C PRO A 376 15.40 12.16 -28.47
N ARG A 377 15.83 10.91 -28.65
CA ARG A 377 14.98 9.82 -29.18
C ARG A 377 13.85 9.44 -28.20
N GLN A 378 14.07 9.71 -26.90
CA GLN A 378 13.07 9.51 -25.84
C GLN A 378 12.31 10.79 -25.49
N HIS A 379 12.61 11.95 -26.09
CA HIS A 379 12.02 13.25 -25.75
C HIS A 379 12.18 13.64 -24.27
N THR A 380 13.31 13.28 -23.65
CA THR A 380 13.55 13.55 -22.22
C THR A 380 13.39 15.01 -21.85
N ALA A 381 12.81 15.30 -20.68
CA ALA A 381 12.66 16.65 -20.17
C ALA A 381 14.03 17.32 -19.93
N ALA A 382 14.16 18.61 -20.19
CA ALA A 382 15.41 19.35 -20.06
C ALA A 382 15.89 19.46 -18.61
N THR A 383 14.97 19.50 -17.66
CA THR A 383 15.23 19.58 -16.21
C THR A 383 14.40 18.55 -15.45
N GLN A 384 14.81 18.30 -14.21
CA GLN A 384 14.06 17.51 -13.26
C GLN A 384 14.07 18.20 -11.88
N PRO A 385 13.03 18.01 -11.05
CA PRO A 385 12.94 18.61 -9.72
C PRO A 385 13.84 17.84 -8.73
N TYR A 386 14.86 18.51 -8.22
CA TYR A 386 15.78 18.01 -7.19
C TYR A 386 15.43 18.58 -5.83
N VAL A 387 15.21 17.69 -4.87
CA VAL A 387 14.93 18.08 -3.47
C VAL A 387 16.25 18.47 -2.79
N LEU A 388 16.27 19.62 -2.10
CA LEU A 388 17.45 20.11 -1.35
C LEU A 388 17.59 19.48 0.05
N GLY A 389 16.89 18.34 0.29
CA GLY A 389 16.99 17.53 1.50
C GLY A 389 17.89 16.30 1.33
N ASP A 390 17.91 15.45 2.35
CA ASP A 390 18.57 14.16 2.26
C ASP A 390 17.69 13.17 1.47
N ALA A 391 18.34 12.32 0.67
CA ALA A 391 17.67 11.20 0.02
C ALA A 391 17.64 9.98 0.95
N VAL A 392 16.50 9.27 0.98
CA VAL A 392 16.33 8.03 1.76
C VAL A 392 17.26 6.92 1.25
N VAL A 393 17.53 6.90 -0.05
CA VAL A 393 18.37 5.90 -0.72
C VAL A 393 19.42 6.58 -1.59
N PRO A 394 20.58 5.92 -1.87
CA PRO A 394 21.63 6.49 -2.71
C PRO A 394 21.12 6.89 -4.10
N GLN A 395 21.61 8.03 -4.59
CA GLN A 395 21.19 8.67 -5.84
C GLN A 395 22.20 8.50 -6.99
N GLU A 396 23.35 7.91 -6.71
CA GLU A 396 24.40 7.61 -7.69
C GLU A 396 25.20 6.38 -7.26
N MET A 397 26.07 5.90 -8.13
CA MET A 397 26.93 4.75 -7.90
C MET A 397 28.39 5.22 -7.85
N ASP A 398 29.18 4.62 -6.97
CA ASP A 398 30.63 4.85 -6.82
C ASP A 398 31.48 3.73 -7.42
N TYR A 399 30.85 2.67 -7.92
CA TYR A 399 31.51 1.54 -8.58
C TYR A 399 30.67 1.01 -9.75
N ALA A 400 31.32 0.45 -10.77
CA ALA A 400 30.67 -0.30 -11.84
C ALA A 400 30.64 -1.80 -11.48
N PRO A 401 29.46 -2.47 -11.50
CA PRO A 401 29.40 -3.93 -11.46
C PRO A 401 30.13 -4.56 -12.64
N GLU A 402 30.65 -5.77 -12.45
CA GLU A 402 31.36 -6.51 -13.50
C GLU A 402 30.52 -6.64 -14.78
N GLY A 403 31.11 -6.33 -15.92
CA GLY A 403 30.46 -6.38 -17.23
C GLY A 403 29.62 -5.15 -17.60
N PHE A 404 29.64 -4.09 -16.77
CA PHE A 404 28.92 -2.85 -17.04
C PHE A 404 29.82 -1.61 -16.94
N ASP A 405 29.54 -0.63 -17.79
CA ASP A 405 30.10 0.71 -17.69
C ASP A 405 29.11 1.67 -17.03
N LEU A 406 29.62 2.67 -16.30
CA LEU A 406 28.79 3.72 -15.70
C LEU A 406 28.75 4.96 -16.58
N VAL A 407 27.56 5.24 -17.13
CA VAL A 407 27.24 6.54 -17.70
C VAL A 407 26.82 7.46 -16.54
N ASN A 408 27.33 8.70 -16.50
CA ASN A 408 26.96 9.72 -15.50
C ASN A 408 27.02 9.22 -14.04
N LYS A 409 27.97 8.37 -13.70
CA LYS A 409 28.09 7.70 -12.39
C LYS A 409 26.84 6.91 -11.99
N GLY A 410 26.05 6.44 -12.94
CA GLY A 410 24.77 5.79 -12.63
C GLY A 410 23.83 6.65 -11.77
N ARG A 411 23.85 7.98 -11.96
CA ARG A 411 23.02 8.93 -11.21
C ARG A 411 21.56 8.83 -11.61
N ILE A 412 20.67 9.20 -10.69
CA ILE A 412 19.24 9.39 -10.94
C ILE A 412 19.02 10.25 -12.22
N PHE A 413 17.99 9.93 -12.98
CA PHE A 413 17.64 10.58 -14.26
C PHE A 413 18.69 10.41 -15.36
N THR A 414 19.58 9.41 -15.27
CA THR A 414 20.43 9.04 -16.40
C THR A 414 19.58 8.35 -17.47
N PRO A 415 19.46 8.93 -18.68
CA PRO A 415 18.63 8.37 -19.74
C PRO A 415 19.30 7.18 -20.42
N PHE A 416 18.53 6.42 -21.17
CA PHE A 416 18.98 5.24 -21.94
C PHE A 416 18.19 5.15 -23.25
N TRP A 417 18.69 4.34 -24.22
CA TRP A 417 17.97 4.03 -25.46
C TRP A 417 18.32 2.62 -25.94
N ASP A 418 19.32 2.46 -26.80
CA ASP A 418 19.69 1.21 -27.48
C ASP A 418 20.79 0.41 -26.75
N GLN A 419 21.28 0.91 -25.63
CA GLN A 419 22.23 0.23 -24.77
C GLN A 419 21.72 0.17 -23.34
N VAL A 420 22.15 -0.87 -22.62
CA VAL A 420 21.82 -1.02 -21.21
C VAL A 420 22.56 0.04 -20.39
N VAL A 421 21.83 0.83 -19.63
CA VAL A 421 22.37 1.86 -18.72
C VAL A 421 22.01 1.52 -17.29
N LEU A 422 22.99 1.62 -16.40
CA LEU A 422 22.80 1.48 -14.95
C LEU A 422 22.55 2.83 -14.28
N TYR A 423 21.63 2.86 -13.30
CA TYR A 423 21.37 4.05 -12.49
C TYR A 423 20.78 3.69 -11.12
N LYS A 424 20.78 4.63 -10.18
CA LYS A 424 20.13 4.60 -8.87
C LYS A 424 19.26 5.83 -8.65
N PRO A 425 18.20 5.67 -7.84
CA PRO A 425 17.66 4.40 -7.36
C PRO A 425 16.79 3.72 -8.41
N GLN A 426 16.56 2.41 -8.27
CA GLN A 426 15.34 1.77 -8.78
C GLN A 426 14.48 1.42 -7.57
N MET A 427 13.19 1.42 -7.65
CA MET A 427 12.25 1.13 -6.56
C MET A 427 12.31 2.11 -5.37
N GLY A 428 13.43 2.75 -5.06
CA GLY A 428 13.61 3.77 -4.02
C GLY A 428 12.73 3.57 -2.78
N VAL A 429 11.63 4.33 -2.67
CA VAL A 429 10.54 4.06 -1.72
C VAL A 429 9.28 3.70 -2.51
N ASN A 430 8.73 2.53 -2.22
CA ASN A 430 7.58 1.98 -2.94
C ASN A 430 6.28 2.12 -2.12
N TRP A 431 5.24 1.34 -2.46
CA TRP A 431 3.90 1.37 -1.89
C TRP A 431 3.80 1.18 -0.37
N PRO A 432 4.67 0.41 0.32
CA PRO A 432 4.50 0.20 1.76
C PRO A 432 4.43 1.53 2.49
N PRO A 433 3.32 1.80 3.19
CA PRO A 433 3.07 3.14 3.68
C PRO A 433 4.00 3.54 4.82
N SER A 434 4.46 4.77 4.75
CA SER A 434 5.20 5.43 5.84
C SER A 434 4.25 5.86 6.96
N SER A 435 4.80 6.09 8.17
CA SER A 435 4.09 6.69 9.28
C SER A 435 4.72 8.03 9.68
N TYR A 436 3.95 8.90 10.33
CA TYR A 436 4.39 10.22 10.75
C TYR A 436 3.99 10.48 12.20
N ASP A 437 4.95 10.86 13.01
CA ASP A 437 4.74 11.27 14.40
C ASP A 437 4.53 12.80 14.47
N PRO A 438 3.33 13.29 14.80
CA PRO A 438 3.03 14.71 14.87
C PRO A 438 3.69 15.42 16.05
N GLN A 439 4.18 14.71 17.06
CA GLN A 439 4.86 15.32 18.21
C GLN A 439 6.32 15.67 17.89
N THR A 440 6.99 14.80 17.14
CA THR A 440 8.40 14.97 16.77
C THR A 440 8.60 15.48 15.35
N HIS A 441 7.53 15.52 14.54
CA HIS A 441 7.54 15.82 13.10
C HIS A 441 8.43 14.87 12.28
N ARG A 442 8.56 13.61 12.71
CA ARG A 442 9.34 12.59 12.03
C ARG A 442 8.48 11.68 11.19
N MET A 443 8.94 11.42 9.98
CA MET A 443 8.39 10.42 9.08
C MET A 443 9.28 9.18 9.07
N PHE A 444 8.69 7.99 9.24
CA PHE A 444 9.41 6.71 9.25
C PHE A 444 9.18 5.99 7.93
N ILE A 445 10.27 5.70 7.23
CA ILE A 445 10.26 5.35 5.81
C ILE A 445 11.05 4.06 5.58
N CYS A 446 10.42 3.12 4.90
CA CYS A 446 11.05 1.90 4.38
C CYS A 446 11.45 2.12 2.93
N GLY A 447 12.74 2.00 2.62
CA GLY A 447 13.30 2.16 1.27
C GLY A 447 14.15 0.98 0.84
N ILE A 448 14.46 0.93 -0.44
CA ILE A 448 15.29 -0.12 -1.05
C ILE A 448 16.42 0.52 -1.84
N ASP A 449 17.66 0.28 -1.41
CA ASP A 449 18.84 0.56 -2.22
C ASP A 449 18.97 -0.54 -3.28
N HIS A 450 18.68 -0.17 -4.52
CA HIS A 450 18.69 -1.08 -5.67
C HIS A 450 19.24 -0.36 -6.90
N VAL A 451 20.04 -1.08 -7.68
CA VAL A 451 20.56 -0.61 -8.98
C VAL A 451 19.56 -0.96 -10.07
N ALA A 452 19.13 0.03 -10.82
CA ALA A 452 18.42 -0.15 -12.07
C ALA A 452 19.37 -0.54 -13.20
N SER A 453 18.81 -1.22 -14.17
CA SER A 453 19.43 -1.52 -15.45
C SER A 453 18.33 -1.42 -16.50
N SER A 454 18.43 -0.46 -17.42
CA SER A 454 17.38 -0.23 -18.40
C SER A 454 17.90 -0.04 -19.82
N VAL A 455 17.08 -0.48 -20.76
CA VAL A 455 17.22 -0.30 -22.21
C VAL A 455 15.81 -0.23 -22.82
N SER A 456 15.60 0.65 -23.81
CA SER A 456 14.30 0.77 -24.48
C SER A 456 14.05 -0.39 -25.46
N ASP A 457 12.79 -0.78 -25.62
CA ASP A 457 12.36 -1.64 -26.73
C ASP A 457 12.35 -0.78 -28.00
N LEU A 458 13.17 -1.15 -28.98
CA LEU A 458 13.31 -0.43 -30.25
C LEU A 458 12.27 -0.83 -31.29
N LYS A 459 11.30 -1.69 -30.94
CA LYS A 459 10.20 -2.03 -31.83
C LYS A 459 9.31 -0.82 -32.09
N PRO A 460 8.65 -0.77 -33.27
CA PRO A 460 7.64 0.24 -33.50
C PRO A 460 6.60 0.26 -32.39
N TYR A 461 6.16 1.46 -32.04
CA TYR A 461 5.08 1.64 -31.08
C TYR A 461 3.85 0.82 -31.48
N THR A 462 3.27 0.12 -30.51
CA THR A 462 1.97 -0.54 -30.63
C THR A 462 1.11 -0.18 -29.41
N GLU A 463 -0.18 -0.06 -29.62
CA GLU A 463 -1.12 0.11 -28.51
C GLU A 463 -1.10 -1.10 -27.58
N PRO A 464 -1.32 -0.92 -26.27
CA PRO A 464 -1.36 -2.01 -25.32
C PRO A 464 -2.51 -2.97 -25.62
N THR A 465 -2.26 -4.27 -25.46
CA THR A 465 -3.30 -5.30 -25.62
C THR A 465 -4.02 -5.60 -24.30
N PHE A 466 -3.59 -4.99 -23.21
CA PHE A 466 -4.06 -5.23 -21.82
C PHE A 466 -3.89 -6.67 -21.31
N ASN A 467 -3.29 -7.56 -22.11
CA ASN A 467 -3.01 -8.95 -21.73
C ASN A 467 -1.57 -9.16 -21.24
N MET A 468 -0.71 -8.19 -21.51
CA MET A 468 0.71 -8.20 -21.16
C MET A 468 1.09 -6.86 -20.53
N ILE A 469 2.13 -6.88 -19.71
CA ILE A 469 2.70 -5.66 -19.13
C ILE A 469 3.25 -4.79 -20.27
N TYR A 470 2.89 -3.50 -20.25
CA TYR A 470 3.22 -2.49 -21.25
C TYR A 470 4.44 -1.68 -20.84
N MET A 471 5.61 -2.33 -20.74
CA MET A 471 6.81 -1.69 -20.21
C MET A 471 7.61 -0.89 -21.25
N GLY A 472 7.56 -1.25 -22.53
CA GLY A 472 8.34 -0.56 -23.59
C GLY A 472 9.86 -0.69 -23.45
N GLY A 473 10.33 -1.65 -22.70
CA GLY A 473 11.75 -1.88 -22.48
C GLY A 473 12.01 -2.89 -21.38
N GLY A 474 13.23 -2.92 -20.90
CA GLY A 474 13.66 -3.81 -19.82
C GLY A 474 15.13 -3.57 -19.48
N GLY A 475 15.77 -4.53 -18.81
CA GLY A 475 17.18 -4.45 -18.49
C GLY A 475 17.75 -5.80 -18.07
N ALA A 476 19.07 -5.86 -17.94
CA ALA A 476 19.78 -7.02 -17.43
C ALA A 476 19.86 -6.97 -15.90
N ASN A 477 20.00 -8.12 -15.25
CA ASN A 477 20.30 -8.14 -13.81
C ASN A 477 21.78 -7.78 -13.59
N PRO A 478 22.09 -6.64 -12.92
CA PRO A 478 23.49 -6.23 -12.70
C PRO A 478 24.19 -7.04 -11.60
N GLY A 479 23.56 -8.05 -11.02
CA GLY A 479 24.15 -8.89 -9.97
C GLY A 479 24.33 -8.18 -8.61
N VAL A 480 23.86 -6.96 -8.46
CA VAL A 480 23.98 -6.19 -7.21
C VAL A 480 22.87 -6.55 -6.24
N ALA A 481 23.25 -6.94 -5.04
CA ALA A 481 22.29 -7.28 -3.99
C ALA A 481 21.48 -6.05 -3.55
N ARG A 482 20.17 -6.22 -3.41
CA ARG A 482 19.27 -5.23 -2.83
C ARG A 482 19.52 -5.10 -1.33
N ARG A 483 19.46 -3.88 -0.81
CA ARG A 483 19.57 -3.58 0.62
C ARG A 483 18.33 -2.83 1.09
N GLY A 484 17.85 -3.16 2.28
CA GLY A 484 16.80 -2.38 2.93
C GLY A 484 17.38 -1.17 3.63
N ILE A 485 16.67 -0.06 3.51
CA ILE A 485 16.98 1.20 4.21
C ILE A 485 15.78 1.56 5.07
N PHE A 486 15.99 1.73 6.37
CA PHE A 486 14.93 2.20 7.27
C PHE A 486 15.34 3.54 7.89
N THR A 487 14.55 4.58 7.65
CA THR A 487 14.91 5.97 7.89
C THR A 487 13.87 6.68 8.74
N ALA A 488 14.33 7.48 9.72
CA ALA A 488 13.55 8.58 10.31
C ALA A 488 13.99 9.90 9.67
N MET A 489 13.04 10.58 9.03
CA MET A 489 13.23 11.87 8.36
C MET A 489 12.52 12.98 9.15
N ASP A 490 13.22 14.04 9.50
CA ASP A 490 12.59 15.25 10.06
C ASP A 490 11.95 16.06 8.95
N LEU A 491 10.62 16.19 8.97
CA LEU A 491 9.89 16.92 7.93
C LEU A 491 10.06 18.45 8.04
N LYS A 492 10.53 19.01 9.15
CA LYS A 492 10.80 20.45 9.27
C LYS A 492 12.07 20.87 8.54
N THR A 493 13.03 19.96 8.40
CA THR A 493 14.34 20.23 7.80
C THR A 493 14.62 19.42 6.55
N ASN A 494 13.84 18.38 6.31
CA ASN A 494 14.05 17.33 5.31
C ASN A 494 15.45 16.68 5.43
N ARG A 495 15.85 16.40 6.68
CA ARG A 495 17.13 15.76 7.02
C ARG A 495 16.91 14.45 7.75
N ILE A 496 17.80 13.48 7.47
CA ILE A 496 17.79 12.18 8.15
C ILE A 496 18.18 12.38 9.61
N VAL A 497 17.32 11.92 10.53
CA VAL A 497 17.60 11.89 11.97
C VAL A 497 18.43 10.66 12.33
N TRP A 498 17.99 9.51 11.82
CA TRP A 498 18.74 8.25 11.90
C TRP A 498 18.36 7.36 10.71
N GLN A 499 19.25 6.44 10.38
CA GLN A 499 19.05 5.49 9.30
C GLN A 499 19.68 4.14 9.64
N GLN A 500 19.02 3.06 9.25
CA GLN A 500 19.52 1.70 9.35
C GLN A 500 19.60 1.06 7.96
N GLN A 501 20.61 0.23 7.75
CA GLN A 501 20.72 -0.64 6.58
C GLN A 501 20.45 -2.09 6.97
N TRP A 502 19.73 -2.78 6.13
CA TRP A 502 19.37 -4.18 6.32
C TRP A 502 19.86 -5.01 5.13
N SER A 503 20.28 -6.26 5.39
CA SER A 503 20.69 -7.20 4.34
C SER A 503 19.53 -7.64 3.44
N SER A 504 18.29 -7.61 3.94
CA SER A 504 17.08 -7.85 3.16
C SER A 504 16.38 -6.53 2.83
N SER A 505 15.61 -6.49 1.74
CA SER A 505 14.83 -5.31 1.36
C SER A 505 13.92 -4.83 2.48
N CYS A 506 13.75 -3.51 2.63
CA CYS A 506 12.71 -2.89 3.44
C CYS A 506 11.49 -2.63 2.55
N PHE A 507 10.56 -3.57 2.52
CA PHE A 507 9.34 -3.53 1.69
C PHE A 507 8.10 -3.75 2.54
N ASN A 508 7.97 -2.96 3.62
CA ASN A 508 7.04 -3.17 4.73
C ASN A 508 6.46 -1.83 5.19
N GLY A 509 5.18 -1.84 5.55
CA GLY A 509 4.52 -0.66 6.11
C GLY A 509 4.92 -0.39 7.56
N THR A 510 4.82 0.88 7.97
CA THR A 510 5.19 1.33 9.32
C THR A 510 4.00 1.87 10.10
N MET A 511 4.10 1.85 11.43
CA MET A 511 3.16 2.47 12.36
C MET A 511 3.92 3.06 13.54
N ALA A 512 3.66 4.31 13.89
CA ALA A 512 4.28 4.98 15.04
C ALA A 512 3.28 5.20 16.18
N THR A 513 3.80 5.32 17.42
CA THR A 513 2.96 5.51 18.62
C THR A 513 3.53 6.55 19.58
N GLY A 514 2.66 7.17 20.37
CA GLY A 514 3.04 8.09 21.47
C GLY A 514 3.88 7.43 22.56
N GLY A 515 3.98 6.09 22.58
CA GLY A 515 4.91 5.35 23.45
C GLY A 515 6.38 5.47 23.03
N GLY A 516 6.70 6.26 22.01
CA GLY A 516 8.04 6.46 21.49
C GLY A 516 8.53 5.26 20.66
N LEU A 517 7.63 4.55 20.02
CA LEU A 517 7.90 3.34 19.25
C LEU A 517 7.51 3.51 17.79
N VAL A 518 8.27 2.90 16.89
CA VAL A 518 7.88 2.64 15.52
C VAL A 518 7.92 1.14 15.26
N PHE A 519 6.82 0.62 14.72
CA PHE A 519 6.66 -0.79 14.38
C PHE A 519 6.83 -0.98 12.88
N VAL A 520 7.58 -2.01 12.51
CA VAL A 520 7.81 -2.40 11.11
C VAL A 520 7.96 -3.91 11.00
N GLY A 521 7.34 -4.49 9.96
CA GLY A 521 7.50 -5.89 9.63
C GLY A 521 8.78 -6.17 8.82
N ARG A 522 9.05 -7.45 8.57
CA ARG A 522 10.12 -7.95 7.69
C ARG A 522 9.59 -9.07 6.82
N SER A 523 10.18 -9.26 5.65
CA SER A 523 9.78 -10.35 4.74
C SER A 523 10.03 -11.75 5.29
N ASP A 524 10.97 -11.88 6.23
CA ASP A 524 11.27 -13.14 6.94
C ASP A 524 10.33 -13.43 8.13
N GLY A 525 9.28 -12.64 8.31
CA GLY A 525 8.29 -12.81 9.37
C GLY A 525 8.61 -12.11 10.68
N ARG A 526 9.76 -11.45 10.80
CA ARG A 526 10.05 -10.65 12.00
C ARG A 526 9.16 -9.43 12.04
N PHE A 527 8.51 -9.21 13.17
CA PHE A 527 7.81 -7.97 13.49
C PHE A 527 8.58 -7.24 14.60
N THR A 528 8.96 -5.99 14.38
CA THR A 528 9.98 -5.30 15.17
C THR A 528 9.44 -3.98 15.68
N ALA A 529 9.74 -3.63 16.94
CA ALA A 529 9.58 -2.31 17.51
C ALA A 529 10.96 -1.66 17.71
N LEU A 530 11.09 -0.43 17.20
CA LEU A 530 12.28 0.38 17.36
C LEU A 530 11.95 1.64 18.17
N ASP A 531 12.94 2.13 18.88
CA ASP A 531 12.90 3.46 19.49
C ASP A 531 12.78 4.52 18.40
N SER A 532 11.72 5.31 18.43
CA SER A 532 11.44 6.30 17.38
C SER A 532 12.46 7.45 17.32
N ASP A 533 13.22 7.70 18.42
CA ASP A 533 14.21 8.76 18.48
C ASP A 533 15.58 8.33 17.95
N THR A 534 15.96 7.06 18.15
CA THR A 534 17.32 6.58 17.91
C THR A 534 17.40 5.48 16.84
N GLY A 535 16.28 4.88 16.46
CA GLY A 535 16.23 3.70 15.61
C GLY A 535 16.66 2.40 16.32
N ARG A 536 17.09 2.43 17.59
CA ARG A 536 17.53 1.25 18.31
C ARG A 536 16.40 0.22 18.42
N LYS A 537 16.68 -1.05 18.04
CA LYS A 537 15.73 -2.14 18.22
C LYS A 537 15.48 -2.40 19.70
N LEU A 538 14.21 -2.34 20.12
CA LEU A 538 13.77 -2.59 21.48
C LEU A 538 13.10 -3.95 21.65
N TRP A 539 12.40 -4.43 20.62
CA TRP A 539 11.65 -5.68 20.65
C TRP A 539 11.56 -6.28 19.24
N GLN A 540 11.45 -7.59 19.20
CA GLN A 540 11.25 -8.36 17.98
C GLN A 540 10.47 -9.62 18.29
N PHE A 541 9.57 -9.98 17.39
CA PHE A 541 8.76 -11.20 17.45
C PHE A 541 8.77 -11.89 16.09
N GLN A 542 8.99 -13.20 16.07
CA GLN A 542 8.90 -14.01 14.85
C GLN A 542 7.46 -14.47 14.68
N THR A 543 6.83 -14.06 13.59
CA THR A 543 5.54 -14.57 13.13
C THR A 543 5.73 -15.72 12.17
N ASP A 544 4.64 -16.33 11.70
CA ASP A 544 4.64 -17.53 10.86
C ASP A 544 4.80 -17.27 9.35
N ALA A 545 4.71 -16.02 8.91
CA ALA A 545 4.90 -15.61 7.52
C ALA A 545 5.47 -14.19 7.44
N GLY A 546 5.82 -13.72 6.23
CA GLY A 546 6.30 -12.35 6.03
C GLY A 546 5.27 -11.29 6.45
N VAL A 547 5.73 -10.20 7.06
CA VAL A 547 4.90 -9.07 7.50
C VAL A 547 5.17 -7.87 6.61
N ALA A 548 4.37 -7.71 5.54
CA ALA A 548 4.46 -6.57 4.61
C ALA A 548 3.46 -5.45 4.94
N ALA A 549 2.29 -5.81 5.47
CA ALA A 549 1.26 -4.87 5.87
C ALA A 549 1.69 -4.01 7.07
N PRO A 550 1.26 -2.74 7.16
CA PRO A 550 1.40 -1.96 8.38
C PRO A 550 0.47 -2.50 9.48
N ALA A 551 0.91 -2.34 10.73
CA ALA A 551 0.10 -2.67 11.90
C ALA A 551 -0.91 -1.56 12.21
N SER A 552 -1.87 -1.88 13.08
CA SER A 552 -2.81 -0.93 13.70
C SER A 552 -2.81 -1.13 15.21
N THR A 553 -2.95 -0.05 15.98
CA THR A 553 -3.01 -0.10 17.45
C THR A 553 -4.23 0.59 17.99
N PHE A 554 -4.81 0.06 19.08
CA PHE A 554 -6.05 0.55 19.63
C PHE A 554 -6.22 0.13 21.10
N LEU A 555 -7.09 0.86 21.82
CA LEU A 555 -7.54 0.48 23.16
C LEU A 555 -8.82 -0.36 23.07
N HIS A 556 -8.85 -1.48 23.78
CA HIS A 556 -10.05 -2.27 23.98
C HIS A 556 -10.11 -2.73 25.44
N LYS A 557 -11.25 -2.48 26.13
CA LYS A 557 -11.43 -2.82 27.56
C LYS A 557 -10.27 -2.37 28.44
N GLY A 558 -9.75 -1.18 28.19
CA GLY A 558 -8.66 -0.58 28.96
C GLY A 558 -7.26 -1.12 28.66
N ARG A 559 -7.08 -2.02 27.70
CA ARG A 559 -5.78 -2.57 27.25
C ARG A 559 -5.42 -2.04 25.87
N GLN A 560 -4.14 -1.82 25.63
CA GLN A 560 -3.64 -1.47 24.29
C GLN A 560 -3.24 -2.75 23.55
N TYR A 561 -3.70 -2.86 22.31
CA TYR A 561 -3.40 -3.95 21.42
C TYR A 561 -2.72 -3.47 20.14
N ILE A 562 -2.00 -4.37 19.48
CA ILE A 562 -1.45 -4.18 18.15
C ILE A 562 -1.90 -5.34 17.27
N ALA A 563 -2.55 -5.04 16.14
CA ALA A 563 -2.97 -6.03 15.16
C ALA A 563 -2.13 -5.92 13.89
N VAL A 564 -1.71 -7.05 13.32
CA VAL A 564 -0.95 -7.08 12.06
C VAL A 564 -1.23 -8.35 11.27
N LEU A 565 -1.25 -8.24 9.94
CA LEU A 565 -1.37 -9.37 9.02
C LEU A 565 0.02 -9.93 8.67
N SER A 566 0.23 -11.21 8.94
CA SER A 566 1.42 -11.98 8.57
C SER A 566 1.03 -12.94 7.44
N ALA A 567 1.31 -12.55 6.19
CA ALA A 567 0.85 -13.29 5.01
C ALA A 567 1.86 -13.27 3.84
N GLY A 568 3.00 -12.59 4.02
CA GLY A 568 4.03 -12.48 2.98
C GLY A 568 3.66 -11.57 1.82
N THR A 569 4.58 -11.38 0.91
CA THR A 569 4.40 -10.58 -0.31
C THR A 569 5.10 -11.25 -1.49
N MET A 570 4.60 -11.00 -2.69
CA MET A 570 5.20 -11.53 -3.92
C MET A 570 6.60 -10.94 -4.18
N PHE A 571 6.82 -9.65 -3.89
CA PHE A 571 8.10 -8.96 -4.19
C PHE A 571 9.13 -8.97 -3.06
N GLY A 572 8.73 -9.17 -1.83
CA GLY A 572 9.62 -9.09 -0.67
C GLY A 572 10.35 -10.40 -0.37
N GLY A 573 10.00 -11.48 -1.05
CA GLY A 573 10.43 -12.83 -0.65
C GLY A 573 9.76 -13.27 0.66
N GLY A 574 10.25 -14.37 1.23
CA GLY A 574 9.77 -14.90 2.50
C GLY A 574 8.52 -15.77 2.37
N LYS A 575 8.15 -16.37 3.49
CA LYS A 575 7.05 -17.32 3.58
C LYS A 575 5.70 -16.67 3.41
N LYS A 576 4.81 -17.33 2.68
CA LYS A 576 3.40 -16.99 2.56
C LYS A 576 2.61 -17.53 3.75
N GLY A 577 1.48 -16.91 4.03
CA GLY A 577 0.58 -17.31 5.11
C GLY A 577 -0.73 -16.53 5.07
N ASP A 578 -1.52 -16.71 6.11
CA ASP A 578 -2.87 -16.16 6.23
C ASP A 578 -3.20 -15.74 7.67
N SER A 579 -2.19 -15.41 8.47
CA SER A 579 -2.38 -15.19 9.90
C SER A 579 -2.60 -13.73 10.26
N LEU A 580 -3.72 -13.45 10.93
CA LEU A 580 -3.91 -12.21 11.68
C LEU A 580 -3.41 -12.41 13.11
N TRP A 581 -2.44 -11.60 13.52
CA TRP A 581 -1.89 -11.59 14.86
C TRP A 581 -2.41 -10.41 15.67
N LEU A 582 -2.73 -10.66 16.94
CA LEU A 582 -2.98 -9.63 17.94
C LEU A 582 -1.93 -9.73 19.04
N PHE A 583 -1.36 -8.58 19.44
CA PHE A 583 -0.34 -8.48 20.48
C PHE A 583 -0.83 -7.65 21.64
N SER A 584 -0.42 -8.02 22.88
CA SER A 584 -0.63 -7.26 24.12
C SER A 584 0.50 -7.50 25.12
N LEU A 585 0.63 -6.65 26.13
CA LEU A 585 1.64 -6.82 27.20
C LEU A 585 1.39 -8.05 28.08
N ASP A 586 0.17 -8.52 28.14
CA ASP A 586 -0.27 -9.73 28.85
C ASP A 586 -0.58 -10.90 27.93
N GLY A 587 -0.09 -10.85 26.69
CA GLY A 587 -0.15 -11.96 25.75
C GLY A 587 0.59 -13.18 26.25
N SER A 588 0.18 -14.37 25.79
CA SER A 588 0.75 -15.66 26.24
C SER A 588 1.41 -16.45 25.12
N ILE A 589 1.27 -16.02 23.86
CA ILE A 589 1.89 -16.70 22.72
C ILE A 589 3.29 -16.14 22.53
N ALA A 590 4.29 -16.99 22.75
CA ALA A 590 5.69 -16.65 22.55
C ALA A 590 6.04 -16.51 21.05
N SER A 591 7.14 -15.79 20.79
CA SER A 591 7.75 -15.71 19.46
C SER A 591 8.02 -17.09 18.90
N LEU A 592 7.68 -17.31 17.63
CA LEU A 592 8.01 -18.55 16.95
C LEU A 592 9.55 -18.67 16.78
N PRO A 593 10.08 -19.89 16.59
CA PRO A 593 11.48 -20.05 16.21
C PRO A 593 11.77 -19.32 14.90
N ALA A 594 12.93 -18.66 14.83
CA ALA A 594 13.40 -18.11 13.56
C ALA A 594 13.67 -19.27 12.60
N GLU A 595 13.20 -19.18 11.36
CA GLU A 595 13.59 -20.14 10.33
C GLU A 595 15.11 -20.02 10.11
N ALA A 596 15.82 -21.15 10.05
CA ALA A 596 17.22 -21.17 9.68
C ALA A 596 17.33 -20.50 8.28
N SER A 597 18.17 -19.48 8.18
CA SER A 597 18.49 -18.86 6.88
C SER A 597 19.12 -19.92 5.99
N GLY A 598 18.34 -20.46 5.04
CA GLY A 598 18.86 -21.33 4.00
C GLY A 598 19.75 -20.56 3.01
#